data_d02ca9888681c3956791dc9f0bbf15cf
#
_entry.id   d02ca9888681c3956791dc9f0bbf15cf
#
_cell.length_a   1.000
_cell.length_b   1.000
_cell.length_c   1.000
_cell.angle_alpha   90.00
_cell.angle_beta   90.00
_cell.angle_gamma   90.00
#
_symmetry.space_group_name_H-M   'P 1'
#
loop_
_entity.id
_entity.type
_entity.pdbx_description
1 polymer ?
#
loop_
_entity_poly.entity_id
_entity_poly.type
_entity_poly.pdbx_seq_one_letter_code
_entity_poly.pdbx_strand_id
1 'polypeptide(L)'
;MKINLFEPHIDKLEEKAVLNVLRKKFWASGSGIGHVRKFEKEFKKFVGSDETIAVNSGTSALNIAVSLLDVKGKEVILPSLSFVSTANCILMNGGKPKFADINPDTLCIEPDNIRKLITKKTKAVIPVPVSYTHLRAHETDS
;
A
#
# COMPACT_ATOMS: atom_id res chain seq x y z
N MET A 1 28.22 -12.71 13.87
CA MET A 1 27.63 -11.47 13.31
C MET A 1 26.13 -11.53 13.57
N LYS A 2 25.55 -10.54 14.26
CA LYS A 2 24.10 -10.49 14.51
C LYS A 2 23.48 -9.67 13.35
N ILE A 3 22.63 -10.28 12.55
CA ILE A 3 21.89 -9.61 11.47
C ILE A 3 20.50 -9.29 12.02
N ASN A 4 20.16 -8.02 12.07
CA ASN A 4 18.82 -7.60 12.48
C ASN A 4 17.86 -7.74 11.30
N LEU A 5 16.64 -8.20 11.55
CA LEU A 5 15.60 -8.29 10.53
C LEU A 5 15.15 -6.91 10.04
N PHE A 6 15.23 -5.91 10.91
CA PHE A 6 14.85 -4.55 10.65
C PHE A 6 15.82 -3.59 11.34
N GLU A 7 16.42 -2.69 10.59
CA GLU A 7 17.37 -1.69 11.08
C GLU A 7 17.18 -0.39 10.27
N PRO A 8 16.37 0.55 10.76
CA PRO A 8 16.19 1.84 10.10
C PRO A 8 17.49 2.63 10.08
N HIS A 9 17.82 3.22 8.95
CA HIS A 9 18.90 4.17 8.87
C HIS A 9 18.44 5.53 9.40
N ILE A 10 19.13 6.03 10.44
CA ILE A 10 18.84 7.33 11.04
C ILE A 10 20.18 8.07 11.22
N ASP A 11 20.26 9.26 10.71
CA ASP A 11 21.40 10.14 10.88
C ASP A 11 21.00 11.53 11.42
N LYS A 12 21.95 12.47 11.41
CA LYS A 12 21.75 13.84 11.90
C LYS A 12 20.69 14.63 11.11
N LEU A 13 20.36 14.21 9.89
CA LEU A 13 19.35 14.91 9.08
C LEU A 13 17.95 14.59 9.59
N GLU A 14 17.67 13.31 9.89
CA GLU A 14 16.40 12.88 10.47
C GLU A 14 16.21 13.48 11.88
N GLU A 15 17.26 13.41 12.73
CA GLU A 15 17.23 14.00 14.08
C GLU A 15 16.89 15.50 14.02
N LYS A 16 17.59 16.25 13.16
CA LYS A 16 17.35 17.69 12.98
C LYS A 16 15.94 17.99 12.46
N ALA A 17 15.43 17.18 11.53
CA ALA A 17 14.11 17.35 10.96
C ALA A 17 13.03 17.16 12.04
N VAL A 18 13.12 16.09 12.84
CA VAL A 18 12.18 15.81 13.94
C VAL A 18 12.22 16.90 14.99
N LEU A 19 13.42 17.32 15.45
CA LEU A 19 13.56 18.40 16.41
C LEU A 19 12.97 19.72 15.90
N ASN A 20 13.12 20.02 14.62
CA ASN A 20 12.54 21.21 14.02
C ASN A 20 10.99 21.17 14.05
N VAL A 21 10.37 20.03 13.78
CA VAL A 21 8.92 19.86 13.90
C VAL A 21 8.44 20.09 15.33
N LEU A 22 9.11 19.47 16.31
CA LEU A 22 8.77 19.60 17.72
C LEU A 22 8.87 21.08 18.20
N ARG A 23 9.94 21.77 17.81
CA ARG A 23 10.18 23.18 18.20
C ARG A 23 9.20 24.15 17.58
N LYS A 24 8.71 23.87 16.37
CA LYS A 24 7.70 24.71 15.70
C LYS A 24 6.30 24.61 16.33
N LYS A 25 6.06 23.61 17.19
CA LYS A 25 4.78 23.38 17.88
C LYS A 25 3.55 23.27 16.94
N PHE A 26 3.79 22.97 15.67
CA PHE A 26 2.77 22.77 14.66
C PHE A 26 2.83 21.32 14.19
N TRP A 27 1.94 20.48 14.71
CA TRP A 27 1.98 19.04 14.54
C TRP A 27 0.77 18.49 13.77
N ALA A 28 -0.17 19.38 13.40
CA ALA A 28 -1.33 18.98 12.61
C ALA A 28 -1.13 19.29 11.12
N SER A 29 -1.68 18.42 10.27
CA SER A 29 -1.65 18.59 8.81
C SER A 29 -2.84 19.38 8.26
N GLY A 30 -3.80 19.73 9.10
CA GLY A 30 -5.12 20.24 8.69
C GLY A 30 -5.15 21.53 7.90
N SER A 31 -4.04 22.28 7.84
CA SER A 31 -3.92 23.51 7.04
C SER A 31 -3.29 23.31 5.67
N GLY A 32 -2.87 22.08 5.32
CA GLY A 32 -2.15 21.79 4.07
C GLY A 32 -0.81 22.50 3.93
N ILE A 33 -0.19 22.93 5.03
CA ILE A 33 1.11 23.59 5.09
C ILE A 33 2.12 22.75 5.90
N GLY A 34 3.39 23.11 5.82
CA GLY A 34 4.45 22.48 6.60
C GLY A 34 5.01 21.20 5.97
N HIS A 35 5.47 20.27 6.82
CA HIS A 35 6.21 19.09 6.38
C HIS A 35 5.36 18.10 5.60
N VAL A 36 4.10 17.90 5.97
CA VAL A 36 3.17 17.02 5.24
C VAL A 36 2.98 17.52 3.80
N ARG A 37 2.68 18.80 3.62
CA ARG A 37 2.51 19.38 2.29
C ARG A 37 3.78 19.31 1.44
N LYS A 38 4.95 19.49 2.07
CA LYS A 38 6.23 19.34 1.38
C LYS A 38 6.44 17.90 0.92
N PHE A 39 6.18 16.92 1.80
CA PHE A 39 6.27 15.51 1.47
C PHE A 39 5.32 15.16 0.31
N GLU A 40 4.06 15.53 0.39
CA GLU A 40 3.06 15.28 -0.68
C GLU A 40 3.54 15.82 -2.02
N LYS A 41 4.06 17.06 -2.03
CA LYS A 41 4.57 17.70 -3.26
C LYS A 41 5.77 16.97 -3.85
N GLU A 42 6.73 16.59 -3.02
CA GLU A 42 7.92 15.88 -3.49
C GLU A 42 7.59 14.44 -3.94
N PHE A 43 6.74 13.74 -3.19
CA PHE A 43 6.30 12.40 -3.55
C PHE A 43 5.46 12.39 -4.84
N LYS A 44 4.56 13.36 -5.03
CA LYS A 44 3.84 13.58 -6.28
C LYS A 44 4.77 13.65 -7.49
N LYS A 45 5.86 14.43 -7.38
CA LYS A 45 6.86 14.53 -8.46
C LYS A 45 7.59 13.21 -8.68
N PHE A 46 7.95 12.52 -7.60
CA PHE A 46 8.71 11.28 -7.67
C PHE A 46 7.92 10.16 -8.37
N VAL A 47 6.65 10.01 -8.05
CA VAL A 47 5.79 8.96 -8.65
C VAL A 47 5.10 9.40 -9.95
N GLY A 48 5.16 10.69 -10.32
CA GLY A 48 4.50 11.22 -11.52
C GLY A 48 2.97 11.27 -11.44
N SER A 49 2.40 11.31 -10.22
CA SER A 49 0.94 11.39 -10.05
C SER A 49 0.41 12.82 -10.14
N ASP A 50 -0.88 12.98 -10.41
CA ASP A 50 -1.53 14.30 -10.41
C ASP A 50 -1.73 14.85 -9.01
N GLU A 51 -2.03 13.99 -8.04
CA GLU A 51 -2.16 14.36 -6.62
C GLU A 51 -1.61 13.28 -5.70
N THR A 52 -1.27 13.69 -4.47
CA THR A 52 -0.79 12.82 -3.41
C THR A 52 -1.33 13.28 -2.08
N ILE A 53 -1.81 12.36 -1.28
CA ILE A 53 -2.33 12.60 0.07
C ILE A 53 -1.57 11.72 1.05
N ALA A 54 -0.95 12.33 2.04
CA ALA A 54 -0.29 11.61 3.12
C ALA A 54 -1.29 11.18 4.19
N VAL A 55 -1.17 9.94 4.62
CA VAL A 55 -1.97 9.36 5.71
C VAL A 55 -1.05 8.76 6.76
N ASN A 56 -1.58 8.41 7.92
CA ASN A 56 -0.79 7.96 9.07
C ASN A 56 -0.26 6.52 8.96
N SER A 57 -0.74 5.73 7.97
CA SER A 57 -0.29 4.35 7.77
C SER A 57 -0.65 3.83 6.38
N GLY A 58 0.08 2.80 5.92
CA GLY A 58 -0.27 2.06 4.69
C GLY A 58 -1.65 1.40 4.78
N THR A 59 -2.07 0.97 5.97
CA THR A 59 -3.43 0.44 6.21
C THR A 59 -4.50 1.49 5.92
N SER A 60 -4.30 2.73 6.37
CA SER A 60 -5.21 3.84 6.08
C SER A 60 -5.24 4.17 4.59
N ALA A 61 -4.07 4.21 3.94
CA ALA A 61 -3.98 4.44 2.50
C ALA A 61 -4.75 3.38 1.71
N LEU A 62 -4.54 2.11 2.04
CA LEU A 62 -5.21 0.99 1.38
C LEU A 62 -6.73 1.01 1.61
N ASN A 63 -7.17 1.32 2.84
CA ASN A 63 -8.60 1.43 3.15
C ASN A 63 -9.27 2.54 2.33
N ILE A 64 -8.63 3.70 2.20
CA ILE A 64 -9.13 4.79 1.35
C ILE A 64 -9.20 4.35 -0.11
N ALA A 65 -8.13 3.75 -0.64
CA ALA A 65 -8.10 3.26 -2.02
C ALA A 65 -9.23 2.27 -2.31
N VAL A 66 -9.47 1.30 -1.41
CA VAL A 66 -10.55 0.32 -1.55
C VAL A 66 -11.94 0.96 -1.44
N SER A 67 -12.10 1.99 -0.59
CA SER A 67 -13.38 2.69 -0.45
C SER A 67 -13.86 3.38 -1.74
N LEU A 68 -12.93 3.75 -2.62
CA LEU A 68 -13.24 4.37 -3.91
C LEU A 68 -13.72 3.37 -4.97
N LEU A 69 -13.58 2.07 -4.74
CA LEU A 69 -13.87 1.03 -5.73
C LEU A 69 -15.30 0.49 -5.69
N ASP A 70 -16.13 0.94 -4.74
CA ASP A 70 -17.48 0.39 -4.51
C ASP A 70 -17.50 -1.14 -4.46
N VAL A 71 -16.78 -1.69 -3.49
CA VAL A 71 -16.61 -3.14 -3.31
C VAL A 71 -17.73 -3.81 -2.51
N LYS A 72 -18.72 -3.06 -2.04
CA LYS A 72 -19.80 -3.59 -1.20
C LYS A 72 -20.51 -4.78 -1.88
N GLY A 73 -20.48 -5.93 -1.21
CA GLY A 73 -21.04 -7.21 -1.73
C GLY A 73 -20.28 -7.80 -2.91
N LYS A 74 -19.19 -7.19 -3.37
CA LYS A 74 -18.34 -7.66 -4.46
C LYS A 74 -17.14 -8.44 -3.95
N GLU A 75 -16.48 -9.14 -4.84
CA GLU A 75 -15.28 -9.92 -4.56
C GLU A 75 -14.03 -9.12 -4.93
N VAL A 76 -13.02 -9.18 -4.06
CA VAL A 76 -11.69 -8.62 -4.33
C VAL A 76 -10.67 -9.73 -4.12
N ILE A 77 -9.88 -10.00 -5.14
CA ILE A 77 -8.86 -11.06 -5.12
C ILE A 77 -7.57 -10.50 -4.55
N LEU A 78 -6.92 -11.25 -3.67
CA LEU A 78 -5.65 -10.89 -3.04
C LEU A 78 -4.83 -12.16 -2.78
N PRO A 79 -3.49 -12.07 -2.63
CA PRO A 79 -2.68 -13.24 -2.29
C PRO A 79 -2.97 -13.73 -0.88
N SER A 80 -2.83 -15.05 -0.66
CA SER A 80 -2.92 -15.66 0.67
C SER A 80 -1.76 -15.22 1.59
N LEU A 81 -0.59 -14.93 1.04
CA LEU A 81 0.57 -14.39 1.75
C LEU A 81 0.60 -12.87 1.64
N SER A 82 0.08 -12.20 2.66
CA SER A 82 0.00 -10.74 2.74
C SER A 82 -0.16 -10.28 4.18
N PHE A 83 0.05 -8.98 4.42
CA PHE A 83 -0.28 -8.41 5.72
C PHE A 83 -1.82 -8.37 5.91
N VAL A 84 -2.29 -8.65 7.11
CA VAL A 84 -3.71 -8.79 7.44
C VAL A 84 -4.56 -7.58 7.05
N SER A 85 -3.98 -6.37 7.01
CA SER A 85 -4.69 -5.15 6.60
C SER A 85 -5.23 -5.22 5.18
N THR A 86 -4.60 -6.00 4.28
CA THR A 86 -5.06 -6.14 2.89
C THR A 86 -6.45 -6.79 2.82
N ALA A 87 -6.68 -7.83 3.62
CA ALA A 87 -8.00 -8.44 3.72
C ALA A 87 -8.99 -7.59 4.52
N ASN A 88 -8.52 -6.99 5.63
CA ASN A 88 -9.37 -6.19 6.51
C ASN A 88 -9.93 -4.95 5.80
N CYS A 89 -9.17 -4.26 4.97
CA CYS A 89 -9.69 -3.09 4.24
C CYS A 89 -10.83 -3.48 3.29
N ILE A 90 -10.81 -4.67 2.70
CA ILE A 90 -11.91 -5.19 1.88
C ILE A 90 -13.17 -5.42 2.73
N LEU A 91 -13.01 -6.10 3.88
CA LEU A 91 -14.11 -6.38 4.81
C LEU A 91 -14.72 -5.11 5.36
N MET A 92 -13.90 -4.14 5.77
CA MET A 92 -14.35 -2.85 6.30
C MET A 92 -15.19 -2.05 5.30
N ASN A 93 -14.91 -2.23 3.99
CA ASN A 93 -15.69 -1.61 2.92
C ASN A 93 -16.86 -2.50 2.42
N GLY A 94 -17.20 -3.57 3.17
CA GLY A 94 -18.31 -4.47 2.84
C GLY A 94 -18.07 -5.41 1.66
N GLY A 95 -16.82 -5.53 1.21
CA GLY A 95 -16.39 -6.46 0.18
C GLY A 95 -16.14 -7.86 0.72
N LYS A 96 -15.89 -8.80 -0.18
CA LYS A 96 -15.58 -10.20 0.10
C LYS A 96 -14.17 -10.53 -0.38
N PRO A 97 -13.18 -10.71 0.51
CA PRO A 97 -11.84 -11.12 0.11
C PRO A 97 -11.87 -12.55 -0.47
N LYS A 98 -11.18 -12.74 -1.61
CA LYS A 98 -10.92 -14.05 -2.22
C LYS A 98 -9.41 -14.26 -2.29
N PHE A 99 -8.93 -15.26 -1.57
CA PHE A 99 -7.52 -15.55 -1.51
C PHE A 99 -7.09 -16.40 -2.70
N ALA A 100 -6.10 -15.92 -3.43
CA ALA A 100 -5.40 -16.66 -4.47
C ALA A 100 -4.09 -17.23 -3.92
N ASP A 101 -3.76 -18.43 -4.33
CA ASP A 101 -2.50 -19.06 -3.99
C ASP A 101 -1.33 -18.31 -4.65
N ILE A 102 -0.19 -18.37 -3.99
CA ILE A 102 1.06 -17.80 -4.44
C ILE A 102 1.94 -18.87 -5.07
N ASN A 103 2.87 -18.44 -5.89
CA ASN A 103 3.96 -19.28 -6.35
C ASN A 103 4.96 -19.52 -5.20
N PRO A 104 5.34 -20.75 -4.89
CA PRO A 104 6.25 -21.06 -3.78
C PRO A 104 7.67 -20.53 -3.96
N ASP A 105 8.13 -20.35 -5.21
CA ASP A 105 9.48 -19.88 -5.50
C ASP A 105 9.59 -18.35 -5.46
N THR A 106 8.57 -17.65 -5.97
CA THR A 106 8.55 -16.19 -6.03
C THR A 106 7.80 -15.53 -4.88
N LEU A 107 6.98 -16.31 -4.15
CA LEU A 107 6.07 -15.87 -3.11
C LEU A 107 5.04 -14.80 -3.59
N CYS A 108 4.92 -14.60 -4.87
CA CYS A 108 3.98 -13.66 -5.47
C CYS A 108 2.71 -14.36 -5.95
N ILE A 109 1.63 -13.61 -6.04
CA ILE A 109 0.37 -14.08 -6.64
C ILE A 109 0.60 -14.38 -8.13
N GLU A 110 0.06 -15.49 -8.62
CA GLU A 110 0.17 -15.87 -10.02
C GLU A 110 -1.08 -15.49 -10.84
N PRO A 111 -0.87 -15.02 -12.09
CA PRO A 111 -1.99 -14.68 -12.98
C PRO A 111 -2.97 -15.83 -13.19
N ASP A 112 -2.50 -17.06 -13.29
CA ASP A 112 -3.38 -18.23 -13.48
C ASP A 112 -4.24 -18.53 -12.25
N ASN A 113 -3.72 -18.30 -11.05
CA ASN A 113 -4.51 -18.44 -9.82
C ASN A 113 -5.54 -17.31 -9.70
N ILE A 114 -5.21 -16.11 -10.16
CA ILE A 114 -6.18 -15.01 -10.26
C ILE A 114 -7.29 -15.38 -11.25
N ARG A 115 -6.95 -15.83 -12.48
CA ARG A 115 -7.93 -16.18 -13.53
C ARG A 115 -8.96 -17.21 -13.06
N LYS A 116 -8.54 -18.22 -12.29
CA LYS A 116 -9.43 -19.26 -11.74
C LYS A 116 -10.47 -18.69 -10.75
N LEU A 117 -10.17 -17.56 -10.11
CA LEU A 117 -11.02 -16.94 -9.09
C LEU A 117 -11.92 -15.83 -9.63
N ILE A 118 -11.69 -15.36 -10.86
CA ILE A 118 -12.49 -14.29 -11.46
C ILE A 118 -13.92 -14.77 -11.67
N THR A 119 -14.85 -13.98 -11.19
CA THR A 119 -16.30 -14.18 -11.40
C THR A 119 -16.95 -12.87 -11.85
N LYS A 120 -18.23 -12.90 -12.21
CA LYS A 120 -19.03 -11.68 -12.50
C LYS A 120 -19.12 -10.72 -11.29
N LYS A 121 -18.77 -11.18 -10.09
CA LYS A 121 -18.76 -10.37 -8.86
C LYS A 121 -17.40 -9.80 -8.55
N THR A 122 -16.35 -10.20 -9.25
CA THR A 122 -14.99 -9.69 -9.03
C THR A 122 -14.92 -8.23 -9.44
N LYS A 123 -14.52 -7.38 -8.51
CA LYS A 123 -14.43 -5.93 -8.69
C LYS A 123 -12.98 -5.45 -8.85
N ALA A 124 -12.05 -6.09 -8.14
CA ALA A 124 -10.66 -5.70 -8.17
C ALA A 124 -9.74 -6.87 -7.80
N VAL A 125 -8.47 -6.70 -8.11
CA VAL A 125 -7.36 -7.54 -7.66
C VAL A 125 -6.38 -6.63 -6.92
N ILE A 126 -5.91 -7.05 -5.75
CA ILE A 126 -4.85 -6.37 -5.00
C ILE A 126 -3.62 -7.27 -5.03
N PRO A 127 -2.72 -7.09 -5.99
CA PRO A 127 -1.46 -7.84 -6.02
C PRO A 127 -0.53 -7.25 -4.96
N VAL A 128 -0.08 -8.09 -4.04
CA VAL A 128 0.88 -7.69 -3.01
C VAL A 128 2.19 -8.40 -3.32
N PRO A 129 3.22 -7.69 -3.78
CA PRO A 129 4.55 -8.27 -3.91
C PRO A 129 5.09 -8.55 -2.51
N VAL A 130 5.57 -9.76 -2.29
CA VAL A 130 6.27 -10.08 -1.06
C VAL A 130 7.68 -9.56 -1.19
N SER A 131 8.06 -8.68 -0.29
CA SER A 131 9.36 -8.08 -0.04
C SER A 131 10.47 -8.47 -1.04
N TYR A 132 10.89 -7.53 -1.90
CA TYR A 132 12.05 -7.63 -2.80
C TYR A 132 11.93 -8.50 -4.06
N THR A 133 10.78 -9.08 -4.35
CA THR A 133 10.54 -9.72 -5.64
C THR A 133 10.01 -8.68 -6.62
N HIS A 134 10.67 -8.56 -7.77
CA HIS A 134 10.21 -7.67 -8.84
C HIS A 134 8.90 -8.20 -9.40
N LEU A 135 7.80 -7.47 -9.20
CA LEU A 135 6.64 -7.61 -10.08
C LEU A 135 7.12 -7.21 -11.48
N ARG A 136 7.12 -8.15 -12.42
CA ARG A 136 7.31 -7.81 -13.83
C ARG A 136 6.07 -7.06 -14.30
N ALA A 137 6.13 -5.73 -14.22
CA ALA A 137 5.04 -4.84 -14.61
C ALA A 137 4.72 -4.88 -16.12
N HIS A 138 5.49 -5.62 -16.91
CA HIS A 138 5.43 -5.61 -18.36
C HIS A 138 4.85 -6.88 -19.00
N GLU A 139 4.26 -7.80 -18.23
CA GLU A 139 3.60 -8.98 -18.81
C GLU A 139 2.08 -8.80 -19.01
N THR A 140 1.57 -7.58 -18.95
CA THR A 140 0.14 -7.27 -19.20
C THR A 140 -0.11 -6.61 -20.56
N ASP A 141 0.89 -6.48 -21.41
CA ASP A 141 0.73 -6.00 -22.78
C ASP A 141 0.63 -7.16 -23.75
N SER A 142 -0.55 -7.71 -23.87
CA SER A 142 -1.05 -8.36 -25.10
C SER A 142 -2.53 -8.69 -24.99
#